data_de210e5aba33f38bd7c574c78737a8f3
#
_entry.id   de210e5aba33f38bd7c574c78737a8f3
#
_cell.length_a   1.000
_cell.length_b   1.000
_cell.length_c   1.000
_cell.angle_alpha   90.00
_cell.angle_beta   90.00
_cell.angle_gamma   90.00
#
_symmetry.space_group_name_H-M   'P 1'
#
loop_
_entity.id
_entity.type
_entity.pdbx_description
1 polymer ?
#
loop_
_entity_poly.entity_id
_entity_poly.type
_entity_poly.pdbx_seq_one_letter_code
_entity_poly.pdbx_strand_id
1 'polypeptide(L)'
;MEKKMLSHLGLLSEHAAKKFCDKEALIFEEQTFSFRKLHDLVENFGAGLISLGVKEKDVVTLYASNSWEWIVSYFAIARVGAVINPVNTMLTSSEIIYVVNDCGAKTIICSEDKIQALKDIRKHTKIKNIISFGEKRDGIDSQGKLIFRPINFNDLTVSVLLF
;
A
#
# COMPACT_ATOMS: atom_id res chain seq x y z
N MET A 1 0.40 27.17 -25.61
CA MET A 1 0.45 26.67 -24.22
C MET A 1 0.96 25.23 -24.28
N GLU A 2 2.24 25.03 -24.02
CA GLU A 2 2.82 23.67 -24.03
C GLU A 2 2.14 22.81 -22.97
N LYS A 3 1.57 21.70 -23.40
CA LYS A 3 0.99 20.68 -22.53
C LYS A 3 2.15 19.98 -21.84
N LYS A 4 2.58 20.47 -20.67
CA LYS A 4 3.66 19.84 -19.88
C LYS A 4 3.18 18.41 -19.53
N MET A 5 3.71 17.44 -20.25
CA MET A 5 3.42 16.03 -20.02
C MET A 5 3.98 15.63 -18.65
N LEU A 6 3.19 14.91 -17.84
CA LEU A 6 3.69 14.37 -16.57
C LEU A 6 4.85 13.43 -16.86
N SER A 7 5.97 13.65 -16.19
CA SER A 7 7.19 12.86 -16.42
C SER A 7 7.13 11.46 -15.82
N HIS A 8 6.29 11.24 -14.80
CA HIS A 8 6.10 9.93 -14.16
C HIS A 8 4.77 9.85 -13.38
N LEU A 9 4.31 8.63 -13.16
CA LEU A 9 3.03 8.32 -12.50
C LEU A 9 2.92 8.89 -11.09
N GLY A 10 4.01 8.95 -10.34
CA GLY A 10 4.05 9.48 -8.97
C GLY A 10 3.66 10.96 -8.84
N LEU A 11 3.63 11.74 -9.94
CA LEU A 11 3.17 13.13 -9.94
C LEU A 11 1.67 13.28 -10.23
N LEU A 12 0.98 12.19 -10.59
CA LEU A 12 -0.39 12.26 -11.08
C LEU A 12 -1.35 12.79 -10.01
N SER A 13 -1.26 12.29 -8.77
CA SER A 13 -2.13 12.72 -7.66
C SER A 13 -1.94 14.20 -7.33
N GLU A 14 -0.68 14.67 -7.29
CA GLU A 14 -0.34 16.09 -7.05
C GLU A 14 -0.89 16.98 -8.16
N HIS A 15 -0.68 16.60 -9.42
CA HIS A 15 -1.17 17.37 -10.55
C HIS A 15 -2.71 17.44 -10.57
N ALA A 16 -3.37 16.32 -10.30
CA ALA A 16 -4.83 16.25 -10.24
C ALA A 16 -5.37 17.09 -9.07
N ALA A 17 -4.76 17.03 -7.89
CA ALA A 17 -5.15 17.85 -6.74
C ALA A 17 -5.01 19.37 -7.03
N LYS A 18 -3.92 19.79 -7.68
CA LYS A 18 -3.73 21.19 -8.09
C LYS A 18 -4.77 21.65 -9.11
N LYS A 19 -5.19 20.76 -10.03
CA LYS A 19 -6.10 21.11 -11.13
C LYS A 19 -7.57 21.05 -10.74
N PHE A 20 -7.96 20.06 -9.94
CA PHE A 20 -9.36 19.75 -9.65
C PHE A 20 -9.76 20.03 -8.20
N CYS A 21 -8.77 20.22 -7.31
CA CYS A 21 -8.96 20.61 -5.91
C CYS A 21 -9.98 19.73 -5.17
N ASP A 22 -11.10 20.33 -4.81
CA ASP A 22 -12.14 19.70 -3.97
C ASP A 22 -13.22 18.98 -4.78
N LYS A 23 -13.04 18.85 -6.11
CA LYS A 23 -13.93 18.00 -6.92
C LYS A 23 -13.79 16.54 -6.51
N GLU A 24 -14.86 15.78 -6.67
CA GLU A 24 -14.89 14.35 -6.41
C GLU A 24 -13.92 13.62 -7.34
N ALA A 25 -13.05 12.80 -6.75
CA ALA A 25 -12.04 12.00 -7.44
C ALA A 25 -12.34 10.51 -7.39
N LEU A 26 -12.88 10.04 -6.27
CA LEU A 26 -13.14 8.63 -6.02
C LEU A 26 -14.37 8.49 -5.14
N ILE A 27 -15.25 7.60 -5.52
CA ILE A 27 -16.41 7.17 -4.73
C ILE A 27 -16.24 5.67 -4.50
N PHE A 28 -16.25 5.26 -3.24
CA PHE A 28 -16.18 3.86 -2.85
C PHE A 28 -17.17 3.61 -1.71
N GLU A 29 -18.14 2.76 -1.96
CA GLU A 29 -19.30 2.55 -1.08
C GLU A 29 -19.98 3.89 -0.73
N GLU A 30 -20.06 4.24 0.56
CA GLU A 30 -20.65 5.50 1.02
C GLU A 30 -19.62 6.63 1.20
N GLN A 31 -18.35 6.37 0.87
CA GLN A 31 -17.27 7.33 1.04
C GLN A 31 -16.94 8.04 -0.28
N THR A 32 -16.80 9.35 -0.20
CA THR A 32 -16.38 10.19 -1.33
C THR A 32 -15.08 10.91 -0.98
N PHE A 33 -14.11 10.82 -1.89
CA PHE A 33 -12.81 11.47 -1.75
C PHE A 33 -12.63 12.53 -2.82
N SER A 34 -12.25 13.74 -2.43
CA SER A 34 -11.83 14.77 -3.39
C SER A 34 -10.41 14.48 -3.90
N PHE A 35 -10.03 15.11 -5.02
CA PHE A 35 -8.67 15.03 -5.54
C PHE A 35 -7.63 15.49 -4.51
N ARG A 36 -7.93 16.55 -3.73
CA ARG A 36 -7.08 17.03 -2.66
C ARG A 36 -6.92 15.97 -1.55
N LYS A 37 -8.04 15.46 -1.03
CA LYS A 37 -8.01 14.44 0.03
C LYS A 37 -7.28 13.17 -0.42
N LEU A 38 -7.51 12.73 -1.66
CA LEU A 38 -6.81 11.56 -2.22
C LEU A 38 -5.29 11.80 -2.30
N HIS A 39 -4.88 13.00 -2.72
CA HIS A 39 -3.46 13.35 -2.75
C HIS A 39 -2.84 13.38 -1.36
N ASP A 40 -3.51 13.97 -0.37
CA ASP A 40 -3.03 14.02 1.01
C ASP A 40 -2.83 12.60 1.59
N LEU A 41 -3.75 11.68 1.31
CA LEU A 41 -3.62 10.26 1.69
C LEU A 41 -2.41 9.61 1.01
N VAL A 42 -2.20 9.88 -0.27
CA VAL A 42 -1.05 9.36 -1.05
C VAL A 42 0.28 9.87 -0.46
N GLU A 43 0.39 11.17 -0.14
CA GLU A 43 1.60 11.75 0.47
C GLU A 43 1.88 11.13 1.84
N ASN A 44 0.86 11.04 2.69
CA ASN A 44 1.00 10.47 4.03
C ASN A 44 1.43 9.00 3.98
N PHE A 45 0.81 8.21 3.11
CA PHE A 45 1.16 6.80 2.98
C PHE A 45 2.56 6.63 2.35
N GLY A 46 2.91 7.46 1.37
CA GLY A 46 4.26 7.50 0.78
C GLY A 46 5.33 7.80 1.82
N ALA A 47 5.11 8.80 2.69
CA ALA A 47 6.01 9.11 3.80
C ALA A 47 6.17 7.91 4.74
N GLY A 48 5.09 7.19 5.01
CA GLY A 48 5.11 5.95 5.77
C GLY A 48 5.96 4.86 5.12
N LEU A 49 5.84 4.65 3.81
CA LEU A 49 6.66 3.69 3.07
C LEU A 49 8.16 4.03 3.18
N ILE A 50 8.51 5.31 3.05
CA ILE A 50 9.89 5.77 3.22
C ILE A 50 10.38 5.49 4.65
N SER A 51 9.57 5.74 5.67
CA SER A 51 9.93 5.48 7.07
C SER A 51 10.18 4.00 7.37
N LEU A 52 9.54 3.10 6.61
CA LEU A 52 9.74 1.65 6.64
C LEU A 52 10.94 1.19 5.79
N GLY A 53 11.67 2.13 5.20
CA GLY A 53 12.88 1.86 4.42
C GLY A 53 12.63 1.49 2.96
N VAL A 54 11.43 1.73 2.42
CA VAL A 54 11.17 1.59 0.98
C VAL A 54 11.91 2.70 0.23
N LYS A 55 12.61 2.34 -0.82
CA LYS A 55 13.43 3.24 -1.64
C LYS A 55 12.98 3.23 -3.10
N GLU A 56 13.46 4.21 -3.85
CA GLU A 56 13.32 4.23 -5.30
C GLU A 56 13.78 2.89 -5.91
N LYS A 57 13.01 2.38 -6.86
CA LYS A 57 13.20 1.09 -7.55
C LYS A 57 13.01 -0.17 -6.70
N ASP A 58 12.73 -0.06 -5.39
CA ASP A 58 12.30 -1.23 -4.64
C ASP A 58 10.95 -1.73 -5.19
N VAL A 59 10.79 -3.05 -5.25
CA VAL A 59 9.51 -3.65 -5.65
C VAL A 59 8.61 -3.78 -4.42
N VAL A 60 7.40 -3.26 -4.53
CA VAL A 60 6.34 -3.38 -3.52
C VAL A 60 5.18 -4.17 -4.10
N THR A 61 4.90 -5.33 -3.53
CA THR A 61 3.76 -6.16 -3.93
C THR A 61 2.49 -5.63 -3.30
N LEU A 62 1.44 -5.48 -4.12
CA LEU A 62 0.11 -5.06 -3.68
C LEU A 62 -0.87 -6.21 -3.86
N TYR A 63 -1.19 -6.88 -2.74
CA TYR A 63 -2.04 -8.07 -2.66
C TYR A 63 -3.32 -7.77 -1.90
N ALA A 64 -4.24 -7.08 -2.54
CA ALA A 64 -5.46 -6.61 -1.91
C ALA A 64 -6.61 -6.52 -2.92
N SER A 65 -7.83 -6.69 -2.43
CA SER A 65 -9.05 -6.47 -3.20
C SER A 65 -9.24 -4.99 -3.53
N ASN A 66 -10.05 -4.71 -4.55
CA ASN A 66 -10.34 -3.33 -4.97
C ASN A 66 -10.97 -2.55 -3.81
N SER A 67 -10.34 -1.45 -3.45
CA SER A 67 -10.78 -0.55 -2.39
C SER A 67 -10.13 0.83 -2.59
N TRP A 68 -10.55 1.82 -1.82
CA TRP A 68 -9.92 3.13 -1.87
C TRP A 68 -8.47 3.09 -1.33
N GLU A 69 -8.19 2.24 -0.36
CA GLU A 69 -6.83 2.01 0.17
C GLU A 69 -5.91 1.40 -0.89
N TRP A 70 -6.48 0.53 -1.75
CA TRP A 70 -5.73 -0.01 -2.89
C TRP A 70 -5.27 1.11 -3.83
N ILE A 71 -6.17 2.04 -4.15
CA ILE A 71 -5.86 3.20 -5.00
C ILE A 71 -4.78 4.09 -4.35
N VAL A 72 -4.94 4.41 -3.06
CA VAL A 72 -3.96 5.20 -2.30
C VAL A 72 -2.61 4.51 -2.30
N SER A 73 -2.57 3.20 -2.01
CA SER A 73 -1.34 2.40 -1.98
C SER A 73 -0.64 2.41 -3.33
N TYR A 74 -1.40 2.22 -4.42
CA TYR A 74 -0.88 2.22 -5.78
C TYR A 74 -0.15 3.54 -6.11
N PHE A 75 -0.81 4.68 -5.86
CA PHE A 75 -0.20 5.98 -6.12
C PHE A 75 0.92 6.33 -5.14
N ALA A 76 0.85 5.90 -3.89
CA ALA A 76 1.91 6.12 -2.91
C ALA A 76 3.20 5.36 -3.27
N ILE A 77 3.09 4.11 -3.73
CA ILE A 77 4.25 3.34 -4.23
C ILE A 77 4.89 4.08 -5.42
N ALA A 78 4.09 4.54 -6.38
CA ALA A 78 4.59 5.32 -7.51
C ALA A 78 5.21 6.66 -7.06
N ARG A 79 4.62 7.30 -6.03
CA ARG A 79 5.08 8.59 -5.50
C ARG A 79 6.49 8.52 -4.90
N VAL A 80 6.82 7.43 -4.22
CA VAL A 80 8.17 7.21 -3.66
C VAL A 80 9.17 6.66 -4.68
N GLY A 81 8.78 6.51 -5.94
CA GLY A 81 9.63 5.99 -7.01
C GLY A 81 9.85 4.48 -6.98
N ALA A 82 9.06 3.77 -6.19
CA ALA A 82 9.10 2.32 -6.11
C ALA A 82 8.32 1.67 -7.27
N VAL A 83 8.58 0.41 -7.52
CA VAL A 83 7.92 -0.39 -8.56
C VAL A 83 6.70 -1.08 -7.98
N ILE A 84 5.55 -0.86 -8.58
CA ILE A 84 4.29 -1.46 -8.17
C ILE A 84 4.18 -2.84 -8.78
N ASN A 85 3.97 -3.87 -7.95
CA ASN A 85 3.69 -5.24 -8.37
C ASN A 85 2.29 -5.65 -7.89
N PRO A 86 1.21 -5.27 -8.60
CA PRO A 86 -0.14 -5.68 -8.23
C PRO A 86 -0.34 -7.14 -8.61
N VAL A 87 -0.89 -7.93 -7.69
CA VAL A 87 -1.09 -9.37 -7.88
C VAL A 87 -2.54 -9.76 -7.73
N ASN A 88 -2.92 -10.85 -8.39
CA ASN A 88 -4.27 -11.37 -8.32
C ASN A 88 -4.58 -11.84 -6.89
N THR A 89 -5.70 -11.40 -6.34
CA THR A 89 -6.18 -11.77 -4.99
C THR A 89 -6.58 -13.23 -4.84
N MET A 90 -6.72 -13.97 -5.95
CA MET A 90 -7.02 -15.40 -5.96
C MET A 90 -5.77 -16.29 -5.81
N LEU A 91 -4.57 -15.71 -5.81
CA LEU A 91 -3.34 -16.47 -5.66
C LEU A 91 -3.27 -17.15 -4.29
N THR A 92 -2.83 -18.40 -4.31
CA THR A 92 -2.55 -19.20 -3.11
C THR A 92 -1.26 -18.72 -2.43
N SER A 93 -1.04 -19.15 -1.19
CA SER A 93 0.19 -18.81 -0.45
C SER A 93 1.47 -19.23 -1.20
N SER A 94 1.48 -20.37 -1.86
CA SER A 94 2.63 -20.84 -2.65
C SER A 94 2.88 -19.99 -3.89
N GLU A 95 1.83 -19.57 -4.58
CA GLU A 95 1.93 -18.72 -5.75
C GLU A 95 2.40 -17.30 -5.39
N ILE A 96 1.93 -16.73 -4.29
CA ILE A 96 2.43 -15.44 -3.77
C ILE A 96 3.91 -15.53 -3.40
N ILE A 97 4.34 -16.61 -2.74
CA ILE A 97 5.75 -16.84 -2.42
C ILE A 97 6.59 -16.87 -3.71
N TYR A 98 6.11 -17.57 -4.74
CA TYR A 98 6.79 -17.61 -6.03
C TYR A 98 6.93 -16.21 -6.66
N VAL A 99 5.80 -15.48 -6.80
CA VAL A 99 5.79 -14.14 -7.42
C VAL A 99 6.69 -13.15 -6.67
N VAL A 100 6.63 -13.15 -5.34
CA VAL A 100 7.44 -12.26 -4.48
C VAL A 100 8.94 -12.54 -4.62
N ASN A 101 9.33 -13.82 -4.70
CA ASN A 101 10.72 -14.21 -4.92
C ASN A 101 11.20 -13.84 -6.32
N ASP A 102 10.36 -14.06 -7.34
CA ASP A 102 10.69 -13.77 -8.74
C ASP A 102 10.95 -12.26 -8.95
N CYS A 103 10.08 -11.40 -8.43
CA CYS A 103 10.25 -9.94 -8.54
C CYS A 103 11.19 -9.33 -7.50
N GLY A 104 11.65 -10.09 -6.52
CA GLY A 104 12.56 -9.64 -5.47
C GLY A 104 11.95 -8.62 -4.50
N ALA A 105 10.62 -8.61 -4.33
CA ALA A 105 9.94 -7.70 -3.43
C ALA A 105 10.36 -7.91 -1.98
N LYS A 106 10.53 -6.80 -1.25
CA LYS A 106 10.84 -6.79 0.18
C LYS A 106 9.70 -6.25 1.03
N THR A 107 8.70 -5.67 0.40
CA THR A 107 7.51 -5.11 1.04
C THR A 107 6.28 -5.64 0.33
N ILE A 108 5.29 -6.06 1.11
CA ILE A 108 3.97 -6.43 0.63
C ILE A 108 2.92 -5.61 1.36
N ILE A 109 1.98 -5.05 0.61
CA ILE A 109 0.79 -4.36 1.13
C ILE A 109 -0.39 -5.26 0.83
N CYS A 110 -1.24 -5.51 1.81
CA CYS A 110 -2.39 -6.41 1.65
C CYS A 110 -3.64 -5.88 2.35
N SER A 111 -4.80 -6.35 1.92
CA SER A 111 -6.04 -6.22 2.69
C SER A 111 -6.08 -7.26 3.83
N GLU A 112 -6.88 -6.97 4.85
CA GLU A 112 -6.95 -7.79 6.06
C GLU A 112 -7.28 -9.26 5.77
N ASP A 113 -8.19 -9.51 4.83
CA ASP A 113 -8.60 -10.86 4.41
C ASP A 113 -7.46 -11.69 3.79
N LYS A 114 -6.35 -11.05 3.39
CA LYS A 114 -5.17 -11.70 2.79
C LYS A 114 -4.06 -12.03 3.79
N ILE A 115 -4.13 -11.54 5.02
CA ILE A 115 -3.08 -11.74 6.04
C ILE A 115 -2.82 -13.23 6.29
N GLN A 116 -3.87 -14.04 6.35
CA GLN A 116 -3.73 -15.48 6.60
C GLN A 116 -2.93 -16.20 5.50
N ALA A 117 -3.09 -15.77 4.24
CA ALA A 117 -2.30 -16.33 3.13
C ALA A 117 -0.81 -15.99 3.22
N LEU A 118 -0.45 -14.95 3.98
CA LEU A 118 0.93 -14.47 4.16
C LEU A 118 1.62 -15.00 5.42
N LYS A 119 0.96 -15.85 6.21
CA LYS A 119 1.45 -16.33 7.52
C LYS A 119 2.90 -16.85 7.50
N ASP A 120 3.26 -17.59 6.47
CA ASP A 120 4.58 -18.20 6.37
C ASP A 120 5.50 -17.53 5.31
N ILE A 121 5.08 -16.41 4.75
CA ILE A 121 5.78 -15.78 3.62
C ILE A 121 7.24 -15.44 3.95
N ARG A 122 7.53 -15.00 5.17
CA ARG A 122 8.89 -14.64 5.59
C ARG A 122 9.84 -15.84 5.69
N LYS A 123 9.31 -17.04 5.93
CA LYS A 123 10.13 -18.28 5.99
C LYS A 123 10.68 -18.64 4.61
N HIS A 124 10.03 -18.19 3.54
CA HIS A 124 10.31 -18.60 2.17
C HIS A 124 10.70 -17.44 1.25
N THR A 125 10.74 -16.20 1.75
CA THR A 125 11.00 -14.99 0.96
C THR A 125 11.91 -14.02 1.71
N LYS A 126 12.31 -12.94 1.02
CA LYS A 126 13.05 -11.82 1.62
C LYS A 126 12.14 -10.68 2.08
N ILE A 127 10.84 -10.91 2.26
CA ILE A 127 9.89 -9.90 2.74
C ILE A 127 10.30 -9.43 4.15
N LYS A 128 10.47 -8.11 4.27
CA LYS A 128 10.75 -7.42 5.52
C LYS A 128 9.50 -6.78 6.10
N ASN A 129 8.73 -6.11 5.25
CA ASN A 129 7.55 -5.36 5.66
C ASN A 129 6.29 -6.04 5.12
N ILE A 130 5.33 -6.30 6.01
CA ILE A 130 3.97 -6.67 5.66
C ILE A 130 3.08 -5.56 6.22
N ILE A 131 2.40 -4.85 5.33
CA ILE A 131 1.54 -3.71 5.65
C ILE A 131 0.12 -4.14 5.35
N SER A 132 -0.75 -4.08 6.33
CA SER A 132 -2.18 -4.38 6.16
C SER A 132 -3.01 -3.13 6.38
N PHE A 133 -4.01 -2.92 5.54
CA PHE A 133 -5.08 -1.96 5.78
C PHE A 133 -6.38 -2.69 6.14
N GLY A 134 -7.19 -2.05 6.98
CA GLY A 134 -8.39 -2.60 7.57
C GLY A 134 -8.56 -2.11 9.01
N GLU A 135 -9.47 -2.70 9.77
CA GLU A 135 -9.72 -2.30 11.15
C GLU A 135 -8.50 -2.51 12.06
N LYS A 136 -8.36 -1.62 13.05
CA LYS A 136 -7.34 -1.76 14.10
C LYS A 136 -7.48 -3.12 14.79
N ARG A 137 -6.49 -3.97 14.68
CA ARG A 137 -6.34 -5.12 15.56
C ARG A 137 -5.19 -4.86 16.53
N ASP A 138 -5.52 -4.68 17.79
CA ASP A 138 -4.59 -4.89 18.89
C ASP A 138 -4.50 -6.42 19.07
N GLY A 139 -3.55 -7.05 18.41
CA GLY A 139 -3.40 -8.51 18.42
C GLY A 139 -2.06 -8.95 18.95
N ILE A 140 -2.03 -9.47 20.17
CA ILE A 140 -0.96 -10.33 20.66
C ILE A 140 -1.45 -11.76 20.43
N ASP A 141 -0.65 -12.61 19.72
CA ASP A 141 -0.97 -14.02 19.67
C ASP A 141 -0.76 -14.68 21.03
N SER A 142 -1.27 -15.91 21.18
CA SER A 142 -1.11 -16.71 22.40
C SER A 142 0.35 -17.03 22.78
N GLN A 143 1.31 -16.59 21.99
CA GLN A 143 2.76 -16.71 22.21
C GLN A 143 3.45 -15.34 22.38
N GLY A 144 2.70 -14.22 22.43
CA GLY A 144 3.23 -12.88 22.72
C GLY A 144 4.04 -12.25 21.60
N LYS A 145 3.81 -12.63 20.34
CA LYS A 145 4.73 -12.30 19.24
C LYS A 145 4.09 -11.77 17.96
N LEU A 146 3.01 -11.03 18.06
CA LEU A 146 2.48 -10.27 16.93
C LEU A 146 2.14 -8.87 17.39
N ILE A 147 3.06 -7.95 17.20
CA ILE A 147 2.80 -6.54 17.47
C ILE A 147 2.38 -5.92 16.14
N PHE A 148 1.06 -5.73 15.96
CA PHE A 148 0.57 -4.77 14.99
C PHE A 148 0.86 -3.39 15.55
N ARG A 149 1.72 -2.61 14.91
CA ARG A 149 1.77 -1.17 15.14
C ARG A 149 0.80 -0.51 14.17
N PRO A 150 -0.32 0.02 14.66
CA PRO A 150 -1.11 0.90 13.82
C PRO A 150 -0.25 2.14 13.52
N ILE A 151 0.06 2.35 12.27
CA ILE A 151 0.62 3.60 11.81
C ILE A 151 -0.59 4.43 11.39
N ASN A 152 -0.90 5.45 12.19
CA ASN A 152 -1.98 6.36 11.86
C ASN A 152 -1.48 7.36 10.81
N PHE A 153 -1.91 7.19 9.59
CA PHE A 153 -1.67 8.12 8.50
C PHE A 153 -2.93 8.98 8.30
N ASN A 154 -3.27 9.85 9.28
CA ASN A 154 -4.35 10.85 9.14
C ASN A 154 -5.61 10.28 8.45
N ASP A 155 -6.33 9.36 9.12
CA ASP A 155 -7.53 8.64 8.65
C ASP A 155 -7.31 7.33 7.87
N LEU A 156 -6.08 7.00 7.46
CA LEU A 156 -5.75 5.67 6.95
C LEU A 156 -5.24 4.81 8.11
N THR A 157 -6.02 3.86 8.58
CA THR A 157 -5.55 2.90 9.58
C THR A 157 -4.75 1.81 8.86
N VAL A 158 -3.44 1.81 9.08
CA VAL A 158 -2.51 0.84 8.52
C VAL A 158 -1.82 0.12 9.65
N SER A 159 -1.77 -1.18 9.58
CA SER A 159 -1.05 -2.01 10.54
C SER A 159 0.20 -2.60 9.88
N VAL A 160 1.34 -2.45 10.53
CA VAL A 160 2.58 -3.10 10.11
C VAL A 160 2.82 -4.30 11.00
N LEU A 161 2.94 -5.46 10.39
CA LEU A 161 3.31 -6.69 11.09
C LEU A 161 4.80 -6.65 11.44
N LEU A 162 5.07 -6.46 12.72
CA LEU A 162 6.41 -6.59 13.28
C LEU A 162 6.53 -8.00 13.89
N PHE A 163 7.48 -8.78 13.42
CA PHE A 163 7.80 -10.07 14.00
C PHE A 163 9.11 -10.01 14.76
#